data_ccb386bbe7480c1f47e5de01d91c6453
#
_entry.id   ccb386bbe7480c1f47e5de01d91c6453
#
_cell.length_a   1.000
_cell.length_b   1.000
_cell.length_c   1.000
_cell.angle_alpha   90.00
_cell.angle_beta   90.00
_cell.angle_gamma   90.00
#
_symmetry.space_group_name_H-M   'P 1'
#
loop_
_entity.id
_entity.type
_entity.pdbx_description
1 polymer ?
#
loop_
_entity_poly.entity_id
_entity_poly.type
_entity_poly.pdbx_seq_one_letter_code
_entity_poly.pdbx_strand_id
1 'polypeptide(L)'
;MGLTDSVQLLERYSAVILPVLVVAEQVGVPLPAVPALLAVGALAAKGRVNLLLVTGAIVAVALPVDLVWHELGRRRGARLLSRLCRLSLEPDVCVRRTGNLFLRHGVRALLVAKFLPGLTTVMPPLAGIFGVPRLRFAIYDVAGIVLWVALWTGTGYVFSDTIEMVALRVSALGRMASLVVVGTLVGYVLLKDLRRRLFLRRLRIARISPEDLKRKLEAGEDVAILDLRTALDVAATPYAIPDSRWIAVEALDEHLSDIPRDRELVLYCS
;
A
#
# COMPACT_ATOMS: atom_id res chain seq x y z
N MET A 1 20.32 24.42 7.25
CA MET A 1 19.89 24.41 5.86
C MET A 1 18.62 25.27 5.80
N GLY A 2 18.70 26.44 5.19
CA GLY A 2 17.57 27.37 5.09
C GLY A 2 16.59 26.96 3.99
N LEU A 3 15.35 27.48 4.01
CA LEU A 3 14.36 27.22 2.97
C LEU A 3 14.87 27.67 1.58
N THR A 4 15.62 28.75 1.51
CA THR A 4 16.32 29.25 0.31
C THR A 4 17.25 28.18 -0.28
N ASP A 5 18.01 27.46 0.57
CA ASP A 5 18.93 26.43 0.12
C ASP A 5 18.17 25.24 -0.44
N SER A 6 17.02 24.90 0.19
CA SER A 6 16.16 23.76 -0.25
C SER A 6 15.47 24.07 -1.59
N VAL A 7 15.04 25.33 -1.81
CA VAL A 7 14.43 25.75 -3.07
C VAL A 7 15.47 25.75 -4.20
N GLN A 8 16.66 26.29 -3.97
CA GLN A 8 17.76 26.27 -4.95
C GLN A 8 18.19 24.83 -5.29
N LEU A 9 18.20 23.96 -4.32
CA LEU A 9 18.51 22.54 -4.52
C LEU A 9 17.43 21.85 -5.40
N LEU A 10 16.15 22.14 -5.16
CA LEU A 10 15.05 21.66 -5.98
C LEU A 10 15.09 22.24 -7.40
N GLU A 11 15.40 23.52 -7.57
CA GLU A 11 15.55 24.13 -8.89
C GLU A 11 16.64 23.44 -9.71
N ARG A 12 17.80 23.20 -9.11
CA ARG A 12 18.96 22.66 -9.79
C ARG A 12 18.89 21.14 -10.01
N TYR A 13 18.29 20.42 -9.07
CA TYR A 13 18.33 18.95 -9.02
C TYR A 13 16.96 18.29 -9.01
N SER A 14 15.88 19.00 -9.34
CA SER A 14 14.52 18.43 -9.34
C SER A 14 14.39 17.15 -10.17
N ALA A 15 15.07 17.10 -11.33
CA ALA A 15 15.10 15.94 -12.22
C ALA A 15 15.85 14.73 -11.64
N VAL A 16 16.56 14.88 -10.51
CA VAL A 16 17.23 13.78 -9.80
C VAL A 16 16.54 13.50 -8.46
N ILE A 17 16.24 14.56 -7.71
CA ILE A 17 15.69 14.45 -6.36
C ILE A 17 14.29 13.81 -6.40
N LEU A 18 13.41 14.25 -7.32
CA LEU A 18 12.06 13.72 -7.41
C LEU A 18 12.01 12.23 -7.79
N PRO A 19 12.72 11.77 -8.84
CA PRO A 19 12.79 10.35 -9.12
C PRO A 19 13.28 9.51 -7.94
N VAL A 20 14.30 9.98 -7.22
CA VAL A 20 14.81 9.28 -6.02
C VAL A 20 13.76 9.21 -4.92
N LEU A 21 13.03 10.29 -4.65
CA LEU A 21 11.94 10.33 -3.68
C LEU A 21 10.82 9.38 -4.07
N VAL A 22 10.42 9.39 -5.34
CA VAL A 22 9.35 8.51 -5.86
C VAL A 22 9.75 7.05 -5.76
N VAL A 23 10.99 6.70 -6.12
CA VAL A 23 11.49 5.31 -5.97
C VAL A 23 11.54 4.88 -4.52
N ALA A 24 12.01 5.73 -3.62
CA ALA A 24 12.04 5.43 -2.20
C ALA A 24 10.62 5.17 -1.65
N GLU A 25 9.61 5.94 -2.08
CA GLU A 25 8.21 5.70 -1.75
C GLU A 25 7.70 4.38 -2.33
N GLN A 26 8.08 4.02 -3.57
CA GLN A 26 7.71 2.75 -4.19
C GLN A 26 8.32 1.52 -3.49
N VAL A 27 9.49 1.67 -2.90
CA VAL A 27 10.14 0.61 -2.09
C VAL A 27 9.55 0.53 -0.68
N GLY A 28 8.66 1.47 -0.31
CA GLY A 28 7.95 1.45 0.96
C GLY A 28 8.53 2.37 2.04
N VAL A 29 9.48 3.24 1.68
CA VAL A 29 9.96 4.28 2.59
C VAL A 29 8.89 5.39 2.64
N PRO A 30 8.35 5.77 3.81
CA PRO A 30 7.29 6.77 3.92
C PRO A 30 7.85 8.19 3.72
N LEU A 31 8.26 8.51 2.50
CA LEU A 31 8.72 9.85 2.13
C LEU A 31 7.58 10.64 1.48
N PRO A 32 7.42 11.92 1.80
CA PRO A 32 6.37 12.75 1.24
C PRO A 32 6.75 13.28 -0.14
N ALA A 33 6.53 12.50 -1.20
CA ALA A 33 6.81 12.94 -2.58
C ALA A 33 5.82 14.02 -3.05
N VAL A 34 4.58 14.01 -2.56
CA VAL A 34 3.54 14.97 -2.96
C VAL A 34 3.91 16.42 -2.68
N PRO A 35 4.38 16.83 -1.48
CA PRO A 35 4.86 18.19 -1.24
C PRO A 35 5.98 18.62 -2.17
N ALA A 36 6.89 17.71 -2.52
CA ALA A 36 7.97 18.00 -3.45
C ALA A 36 7.46 18.24 -4.88
N LEU A 37 6.46 17.45 -5.33
CA LEU A 37 5.79 17.65 -6.63
C LEU A 37 5.03 18.97 -6.68
N LEU A 38 4.32 19.36 -5.63
CA LEU A 38 3.67 20.66 -5.51
C LEU A 38 4.68 21.81 -5.62
N ALA A 39 5.79 21.71 -4.90
CA ALA A 39 6.87 22.73 -4.94
C ALA A 39 7.47 22.84 -6.34
N VAL A 40 7.73 21.72 -7.01
CA VAL A 40 8.25 21.71 -8.40
C VAL A 40 7.21 22.27 -9.38
N GLY A 41 5.92 22.00 -9.18
CA GLY A 41 4.84 22.63 -9.96
C GLY A 41 4.84 24.16 -9.81
N ALA A 42 4.99 24.67 -8.59
CA ALA A 42 5.09 26.12 -8.32
C ALA A 42 6.36 26.75 -8.96
N LEU A 43 7.50 26.05 -8.93
CA LEU A 43 8.71 26.49 -9.60
C LEU A 43 8.58 26.51 -11.12
N ALA A 44 7.83 25.55 -11.68
CA ALA A 44 7.56 25.49 -13.11
C ALA A 44 6.66 26.63 -13.58
N ALA A 45 5.70 27.07 -12.77
CA ALA A 45 4.89 28.27 -13.04
C ALA A 45 5.75 29.54 -13.23
N LYS A 46 6.91 29.59 -12.56
CA LYS A 46 7.88 30.65 -12.67
C LYS A 46 8.96 30.45 -13.76
N GLY A 47 8.79 29.41 -14.59
CA GLY A 47 9.70 29.05 -15.67
C GLY A 47 11.06 28.50 -15.21
N ARG A 48 11.21 28.15 -13.93
CA ARG A 48 12.48 27.67 -13.35
C ARG A 48 12.74 26.19 -13.53
N VAL A 49 11.68 25.38 -13.81
CA VAL A 49 11.76 23.93 -13.95
C VAL A 49 10.95 23.48 -15.17
N ASN A 50 11.51 22.53 -15.92
CA ASN A 50 10.84 21.92 -17.05
C ASN A 50 10.07 20.67 -16.59
N LEU A 51 8.73 20.73 -16.56
CA LEU A 51 7.87 19.63 -16.12
C LEU A 51 7.97 18.37 -16.98
N LEU A 52 8.21 18.52 -18.30
CA LEU A 52 8.36 17.37 -19.20
C LEU A 52 9.62 16.58 -18.86
N LEU A 53 10.72 17.28 -18.58
CA LEU A 53 11.97 16.63 -18.19
C LEU A 53 11.83 15.92 -16.84
N VAL A 54 11.21 16.56 -15.86
CA VAL A 54 10.98 15.97 -14.54
C VAL A 54 10.06 14.76 -14.64
N THR A 55 8.95 14.87 -15.38
CA THR A 55 8.00 13.76 -15.58
C THR A 55 8.68 12.59 -16.29
N GLY A 56 9.45 12.88 -17.35
CA GLY A 56 10.23 11.88 -18.08
C GLY A 56 11.24 11.15 -17.19
N ALA A 57 11.96 11.90 -16.34
CA ALA A 57 12.92 11.34 -15.39
C ALA A 57 12.22 10.43 -14.35
N ILE A 58 11.07 10.86 -13.81
CA ILE A 58 10.28 10.03 -12.87
C ILE A 58 9.84 8.75 -13.56
N VAL A 59 9.27 8.81 -14.77
CA VAL A 59 8.82 7.62 -15.51
C VAL A 59 9.99 6.69 -15.80
N ALA A 60 11.13 7.23 -16.24
CA ALA A 60 12.32 6.45 -16.59
C ALA A 60 12.88 5.63 -15.42
N VAL A 61 12.70 6.11 -14.19
CA VAL A 61 13.20 5.41 -12.99
C VAL A 61 12.11 4.60 -12.30
N ALA A 62 10.89 5.10 -12.22
CA ALA A 62 9.78 4.44 -11.53
C ALA A 62 9.29 3.17 -12.28
N LEU A 63 9.15 3.23 -13.60
CA LEU A 63 8.68 2.10 -14.39
C LEU A 63 9.56 0.84 -14.26
N PRO A 64 10.90 0.90 -14.34
CA PRO A 64 11.74 -0.28 -14.10
C PRO A 64 11.55 -0.88 -12.72
N VAL A 65 11.39 -0.07 -11.68
CA VAL A 65 11.14 -0.54 -10.31
C VAL A 65 9.79 -1.27 -10.24
N ASP A 66 8.74 -0.70 -10.81
CA ASP A 66 7.41 -1.31 -10.83
C ASP A 66 7.39 -2.60 -11.68
N LEU A 67 8.16 -2.66 -12.78
CA LEU A 67 8.33 -3.89 -13.58
C LEU A 67 9.05 -4.99 -12.79
N VAL A 68 10.04 -4.65 -11.97
CA VAL A 68 10.69 -5.60 -11.07
C VAL A 68 9.70 -6.15 -10.05
N TRP A 69 8.88 -5.28 -9.43
CA TRP A 69 7.82 -5.71 -8.52
C TRP A 69 6.76 -6.58 -9.20
N HIS A 70 6.34 -6.21 -10.42
CA HIS A 70 5.42 -6.99 -11.23
C HIS A 70 5.96 -8.39 -11.51
N GLU A 71 7.22 -8.50 -11.97
CA GLU A 71 7.85 -9.78 -12.24
C GLU A 71 8.05 -10.63 -10.98
N LEU A 72 8.38 -9.98 -9.87
CA LEU A 72 8.52 -10.63 -8.57
C LEU A 72 7.18 -11.20 -8.09
N GLY A 73 6.08 -10.44 -8.29
CA GLY A 73 4.71 -10.90 -8.03
C GLY A 73 4.35 -12.11 -8.88
N ARG A 74 4.68 -12.07 -10.16
CA ARG A 74 4.44 -13.16 -11.11
C ARG A 74 5.16 -14.45 -10.73
N ARG A 75 6.40 -14.34 -10.22
CA ARG A 75 7.22 -15.50 -9.84
C ARG A 75 6.95 -16.04 -8.43
N ARG A 76 6.72 -15.15 -7.47
CA ARG A 76 6.59 -15.49 -6.04
C ARG A 76 5.16 -15.54 -5.52
N GLY A 77 4.20 -15.09 -6.32
CA GLY A 77 2.77 -15.21 -6.05
C GLY A 77 2.32 -14.56 -4.74
N ALA A 78 1.31 -15.14 -4.13
CA ALA A 78 0.66 -14.63 -2.91
C ALA A 78 1.61 -14.51 -1.71
N ARG A 79 2.70 -15.32 -1.63
CA ARG A 79 3.70 -15.23 -0.55
C ARG A 79 4.39 -13.86 -0.49
N LEU A 80 4.59 -13.22 -1.64
CA LEU A 80 5.17 -11.87 -1.69
C LEU A 80 4.16 -10.85 -1.19
N LEU A 81 2.90 -10.96 -1.62
CA LEU A 81 1.84 -10.04 -1.23
C LEU A 81 1.63 -10.05 0.29
N SER A 82 1.55 -11.23 0.90
CA SER A 82 1.41 -11.35 2.36
C SER A 82 2.57 -10.71 3.14
N ARG A 83 3.81 -10.81 2.61
CA ARG A 83 4.98 -10.16 3.22
C ARG A 83 4.93 -8.64 3.11
N LEU A 84 4.56 -8.10 1.94
CA LEU A 84 4.42 -6.65 1.72
C LEU A 84 3.31 -6.05 2.59
N CYS A 85 2.16 -6.73 2.66
CA CYS A 85 1.07 -6.26 3.49
C CYS A 85 1.35 -6.37 4.99
N ARG A 86 2.25 -7.26 5.46
CA ARG A 86 2.70 -7.29 6.87
C ARG A 86 3.42 -6.00 7.29
N LEU A 87 4.05 -5.30 6.36
CA LEU A 87 4.67 -3.99 6.62
C LEU A 87 3.63 -2.86 6.69
N SER A 88 2.41 -3.09 6.19
CA SER A 88 1.30 -2.15 6.32
C SER A 88 0.77 -2.09 7.75
N LEU A 89 0.22 -0.94 8.13
CA LEU A 89 -0.45 -0.75 9.44
C LEU A 89 -1.69 -1.63 9.62
N GLU A 90 -2.28 -2.12 8.51
CA GLU A 90 -3.46 -2.98 8.48
C GLU A 90 -3.29 -4.08 7.41
N PRO A 91 -2.57 -5.17 7.72
CA PRO A 91 -2.23 -6.20 6.74
C PRO A 91 -3.44 -6.85 6.06
N ASP A 92 -4.47 -7.19 6.84
CA ASP A 92 -5.66 -7.88 6.35
C ASP A 92 -6.50 -7.00 5.42
N VAL A 93 -6.63 -5.71 5.78
CA VAL A 93 -7.31 -4.71 4.95
C VAL A 93 -6.53 -4.44 3.67
N CYS A 94 -5.20 -4.45 3.74
CA CYS A 94 -4.32 -4.26 2.58
C CYS A 94 -4.57 -5.33 1.51
N VAL A 95 -4.51 -6.62 1.86
CA VAL A 95 -4.71 -7.74 0.93
C VAL A 95 -6.12 -7.72 0.35
N ARG A 96 -7.14 -7.60 1.21
CA ARG A 96 -8.56 -7.64 0.81
C ARG A 96 -8.94 -6.46 -0.08
N ARG A 97 -8.59 -5.23 0.32
CA ARG A 97 -8.94 -4.01 -0.40
C ARG A 97 -8.27 -3.96 -1.77
N THR A 98 -7.00 -4.33 -1.82
CA THR A 98 -6.21 -4.32 -3.06
C THR A 98 -6.67 -5.43 -4.01
N GLY A 99 -6.92 -6.65 -3.50
CA GLY A 99 -7.45 -7.75 -4.28
C GLY A 99 -8.81 -7.43 -4.88
N ASN A 100 -9.75 -6.93 -4.08
CA ASN A 100 -11.09 -6.55 -4.53
C ASN A 100 -11.08 -5.42 -5.57
N LEU A 101 -10.21 -4.43 -5.40
CA LEU A 101 -10.07 -3.35 -6.37
C LEU A 101 -9.58 -3.89 -7.72
N PHE A 102 -8.61 -4.79 -7.70
CA PHE A 102 -8.08 -5.39 -8.91
C PHE A 102 -9.09 -6.33 -9.59
N LEU A 103 -9.83 -7.14 -8.82
CA LEU A 103 -10.88 -8.02 -9.35
C LEU A 103 -12.01 -7.24 -10.02
N ARG A 104 -12.38 -6.07 -9.47
CA ARG A 104 -13.46 -5.22 -10.04
C ARG A 104 -13.03 -4.41 -11.26
N HIS A 105 -11.83 -3.87 -11.27
CA HIS A 105 -11.37 -2.90 -12.27
C HIS A 105 -10.24 -3.41 -13.18
N GLY A 106 -9.69 -4.59 -12.87
CA GLY A 106 -8.58 -5.18 -13.61
C GLY A 106 -7.36 -4.25 -13.66
N VAL A 107 -6.67 -4.25 -14.80
CA VAL A 107 -5.45 -3.43 -15.02
C VAL A 107 -5.70 -1.92 -14.89
N ARG A 108 -6.94 -1.45 -15.09
CA ARG A 108 -7.32 -0.03 -14.93
C ARG A 108 -7.13 0.47 -13.49
N ALA A 109 -7.13 -0.44 -12.50
CA ALA A 109 -6.86 -0.10 -11.12
C ALA A 109 -5.47 0.55 -10.93
N LEU A 110 -4.49 0.28 -11.80
CA LEU A 110 -3.16 0.90 -11.78
C LEU A 110 -3.21 2.42 -11.95
N LEU A 111 -4.17 2.95 -12.72
CA LEU A 111 -4.33 4.40 -12.91
C LEU A 111 -4.64 5.13 -11.61
N VAL A 112 -5.40 4.48 -10.73
CA VAL A 112 -5.86 5.06 -9.46
C VAL A 112 -4.96 4.67 -8.29
N ALA A 113 -4.20 3.58 -8.44
CA ALA A 113 -3.36 3.05 -7.36
C ALA A 113 -2.33 4.05 -6.85
N LYS A 114 -1.76 4.89 -7.73
CA LYS A 114 -0.77 5.92 -7.39
C LYS A 114 -1.34 7.01 -6.46
N PHE A 115 -2.66 7.19 -6.42
CA PHE A 115 -3.33 8.19 -5.58
C PHE A 115 -3.67 7.68 -4.17
N LEU A 116 -3.61 6.38 -3.96
CA LEU A 116 -3.98 5.76 -2.69
C LEU A 116 -2.74 5.30 -1.93
N PRO A 117 -2.46 5.88 -0.73
CA PRO A 117 -1.30 5.50 0.06
C PRO A 117 -1.30 3.99 0.34
N GLY A 118 -0.15 3.35 0.13
CA GLY A 118 0.03 1.92 0.34
C GLY A 118 -0.39 1.02 -0.84
N LEU A 119 -1.24 1.51 -1.77
CA LEU A 119 -1.55 0.74 -2.98
C LEU A 119 -0.42 0.81 -4.02
N THR A 120 0.34 1.87 -4.03
CA THR A 120 1.46 2.10 -4.95
C THR A 120 2.46 0.94 -4.93
N THR A 121 2.80 0.43 -3.74
CA THR A 121 3.77 -0.67 -3.57
C THR A 121 3.16 -2.06 -3.80
N VAL A 122 1.84 -2.21 -3.63
CA VAL A 122 1.16 -3.51 -3.66
C VAL A 122 0.57 -3.83 -5.03
N MET A 123 0.16 -2.81 -5.80
CA MET A 123 -0.46 -3.00 -7.12
C MET A 123 0.45 -3.61 -8.17
N PRO A 124 1.72 -3.22 -8.33
CA PRO A 124 2.60 -3.84 -9.31
C PRO A 124 2.78 -5.36 -9.12
N PRO A 125 3.12 -5.87 -7.92
CA PRO A 125 3.21 -7.30 -7.70
C PRO A 125 1.85 -8.00 -7.85
N LEU A 126 0.74 -7.37 -7.48
CA LEU A 126 -0.60 -7.93 -7.65
C LEU A 126 -0.94 -8.13 -9.12
N ALA A 127 -0.66 -7.13 -9.97
CA ALA A 127 -0.83 -7.25 -11.42
C ALA A 127 -0.01 -8.43 -11.99
N GLY A 128 1.17 -8.68 -11.43
CA GLY A 128 2.00 -9.84 -11.76
C GLY A 128 1.36 -11.17 -11.36
N ILE A 129 0.79 -11.25 -10.15
CA ILE A 129 0.06 -12.43 -9.64
C ILE A 129 -1.13 -12.78 -10.53
N PHE A 130 -1.90 -11.77 -10.96
CA PHE A 130 -3.04 -11.96 -11.87
C PHE A 130 -2.64 -12.17 -13.34
N GLY A 131 -1.35 -12.32 -13.65
CA GLY A 131 -0.87 -12.67 -14.98
C GLY A 131 -1.04 -11.55 -16.02
N VAL A 132 -1.12 -10.28 -15.61
CA VAL A 132 -1.20 -9.16 -16.57
C VAL A 132 0.03 -9.15 -17.47
N PRO A 133 -0.12 -9.09 -18.80
CA PRO A 133 1.00 -9.00 -19.73
C PRO A 133 1.85 -7.74 -19.44
N ARG A 134 3.19 -7.89 -19.49
CA ARG A 134 4.14 -6.80 -19.19
C ARG A 134 3.87 -5.51 -19.95
N LEU A 135 3.53 -5.62 -21.24
CA LEU A 135 3.24 -4.45 -22.08
C LEU A 135 1.99 -3.70 -21.59
N ARG A 136 0.89 -4.43 -21.30
CA ARG A 136 -0.33 -3.82 -20.76
C ARG A 136 -0.07 -3.19 -19.39
N PHE A 137 0.67 -3.88 -18.54
CA PHE A 137 1.08 -3.33 -17.25
C PHE A 137 1.84 -2.01 -17.43
N ALA A 138 2.91 -2.01 -18.26
CA ALA A 138 3.74 -0.82 -18.50
C ALA A 138 2.92 0.37 -19.03
N ILE A 139 1.99 0.16 -19.98
CA ILE A 139 1.15 1.23 -20.52
C ILE A 139 0.29 1.87 -19.41
N TYR A 140 -0.41 1.05 -18.63
CA TYR A 140 -1.29 1.57 -17.56
C TYR A 140 -0.52 2.15 -16.39
N ASP A 141 0.66 1.60 -16.06
CA ASP A 141 1.52 2.11 -15.02
C ASP A 141 2.12 3.46 -15.39
N VAL A 142 2.67 3.60 -16.60
CA VAL A 142 3.15 4.89 -17.13
C VAL A 142 2.03 5.92 -17.17
N ALA A 143 0.85 5.55 -17.65
CA ALA A 143 -0.30 6.45 -17.64
C ALA A 143 -0.68 6.88 -16.22
N GLY A 144 -0.64 5.97 -15.24
CA GLY A 144 -0.89 6.26 -13.83
C GLY A 144 0.16 7.20 -13.24
N ILE A 145 1.46 6.96 -13.52
CA ILE A 145 2.56 7.84 -13.09
C ILE A 145 2.38 9.24 -13.67
N VAL A 146 2.17 9.36 -14.98
CA VAL A 146 1.99 10.64 -15.66
C VAL A 146 0.79 11.40 -15.10
N LEU A 147 -0.35 10.71 -14.92
CA LEU A 147 -1.56 11.32 -14.36
C LEU A 147 -1.33 11.81 -12.93
N TRP A 148 -0.65 11.03 -12.11
CA TRP A 148 -0.33 11.38 -10.72
C TRP A 148 0.63 12.57 -10.65
N VAL A 149 1.70 12.55 -11.43
CA VAL A 149 2.67 13.67 -11.51
C VAL A 149 1.98 14.92 -12.04
N ALA A 150 1.20 14.81 -13.13
CA ALA A 150 0.48 15.94 -13.73
C ALA A 150 -0.52 16.57 -12.77
N LEU A 151 -1.25 15.77 -11.98
CA LEU A 151 -2.20 16.30 -11.01
C LEU A 151 -1.48 17.14 -9.93
N TRP A 152 -0.44 16.58 -9.30
CA TRP A 152 0.22 17.25 -8.19
C TRP A 152 1.09 18.42 -8.65
N THR A 153 1.82 18.29 -9.76
CA THR A 153 2.58 19.42 -10.34
C THR A 153 1.65 20.47 -10.95
N GLY A 154 0.55 20.05 -11.58
CA GLY A 154 -0.47 20.95 -12.09
C GLY A 154 -1.16 21.76 -10.98
N THR A 155 -1.50 21.11 -9.87
CA THR A 155 -2.01 21.78 -8.66
C THR A 155 -0.96 22.77 -8.14
N GLY A 156 0.30 22.36 -8.05
CA GLY A 156 1.40 23.25 -7.66
C GLY A 156 1.57 24.45 -8.60
N TYR A 157 1.38 24.23 -9.89
CA TYR A 157 1.47 25.27 -10.92
C TYR A 157 0.36 26.32 -10.76
N VAL A 158 -0.91 25.87 -10.61
CA VAL A 158 -2.07 26.75 -10.49
C VAL A 158 -2.03 27.55 -9.18
N PHE A 159 -1.61 26.93 -8.08
CA PHE A 159 -1.56 27.55 -6.76
C PHE A 159 -0.16 28.05 -6.37
N SER A 160 0.69 28.40 -7.34
CA SER A 160 2.08 28.79 -7.12
C SER A 160 2.26 29.89 -6.08
N ASP A 161 1.45 30.95 -6.15
CA ASP A 161 1.55 32.10 -5.24
C ASP A 161 1.09 31.74 -3.81
N THR A 162 0.06 30.91 -3.71
CA THR A 162 -0.43 30.41 -2.42
C THR A 162 0.60 29.50 -1.76
N ILE A 163 1.24 28.62 -2.53
CA ILE A 163 2.28 27.70 -2.03
C ILE A 163 3.48 28.47 -1.55
N GLU A 164 3.91 29.50 -2.28
CA GLU A 164 5.01 30.38 -1.85
C GLU A 164 4.67 31.12 -0.55
N MET A 165 3.47 31.71 -0.46
CA MET A 165 3.01 32.38 0.75
C MET A 165 2.99 31.42 1.95
N VAL A 166 2.49 30.20 1.78
CA VAL A 166 2.49 29.17 2.83
C VAL A 166 3.90 28.77 3.21
N ALA A 167 4.79 28.55 2.22
CA ALA A 167 6.19 28.22 2.46
C ALA A 167 6.90 29.32 3.25
N LEU A 168 6.68 30.58 2.90
CA LEU A 168 7.23 31.74 3.65
C LEU A 168 6.69 31.82 5.07
N ARG A 169 5.39 31.60 5.28
CA ARG A 169 4.79 31.60 6.63
C ARG A 169 5.28 30.42 7.48
N VAL A 170 5.38 29.22 6.90
CA VAL A 170 5.94 28.05 7.59
C VAL A 170 7.41 28.28 7.95
N SER A 171 8.19 28.95 7.08
CA SER A 171 9.58 29.31 7.39
C SER A 171 9.71 30.34 8.51
N ALA A 172 8.79 31.32 8.53
CA ALA A 172 8.76 32.34 9.58
C ALA A 172 8.33 31.80 10.96
N LEU A 173 7.45 30.76 10.97
CA LEU A 173 7.06 30.05 12.19
C LEU A 173 8.17 29.17 12.80
N GLY A 174 9.27 28.96 12.05
CA GLY A 174 10.51 28.39 12.51
C GLY A 174 10.48 26.90 12.88
N ARG A 175 11.60 26.43 13.40
CA ARG A 175 11.86 25.05 13.79
C ARG A 175 10.79 24.44 14.74
N MET A 176 10.13 25.28 15.55
CA MET A 176 9.09 24.83 16.49
C MET A 176 7.85 24.28 15.78
N ALA A 177 7.37 24.91 14.71
CA ALA A 177 6.18 24.43 14.00
C ALA A 177 6.46 23.11 13.28
N SER A 178 7.62 22.93 12.67
CA SER A 178 7.99 21.64 12.07
C SER A 178 8.14 20.54 13.12
N LEU A 179 8.69 20.84 14.30
CA LEU A 179 8.77 19.87 15.41
C LEU A 179 7.38 19.48 15.93
N VAL A 180 6.45 20.42 16.03
CA VAL A 180 5.06 20.14 16.44
C VAL A 180 4.35 19.25 15.39
N VAL A 181 4.48 19.58 14.10
CA VAL A 181 3.86 18.79 13.03
C VAL A 181 4.44 17.37 12.98
N VAL A 182 5.76 17.24 13.01
CA VAL A 182 6.45 15.95 13.01
C VAL A 182 6.12 15.18 14.29
N GLY A 183 6.14 15.83 15.45
CA GLY A 183 5.81 15.22 16.74
C GLY A 183 4.36 14.73 16.78
N THR A 184 3.40 15.51 16.23
CA THR A 184 2.00 15.10 16.15
C THR A 184 1.82 13.91 15.22
N LEU A 185 2.50 13.90 14.07
CA LEU A 185 2.43 12.80 13.11
C LEU A 185 3.02 11.50 13.71
N VAL A 186 4.20 11.61 14.31
CA VAL A 186 4.85 10.49 15.00
C VAL A 186 3.99 10.00 16.17
N GLY A 187 3.46 10.91 16.99
CA GLY A 187 2.56 10.59 18.08
C GLY A 187 1.30 9.87 17.59
N TYR A 188 0.71 10.32 16.50
CA TYR A 188 -0.45 9.65 15.88
C TYR A 188 -0.13 8.23 15.44
N VAL A 189 0.98 8.02 14.74
CA VAL A 189 1.42 6.69 14.29
C VAL A 189 1.68 5.76 15.48
N LEU A 190 2.39 6.25 16.50
CA LEU A 190 2.68 5.49 17.72
C LEU A 190 1.40 5.13 18.50
N LEU A 191 0.46 6.08 18.64
CA LEU A 191 -0.83 5.83 19.29
C LEU A 191 -1.67 4.82 18.52
N LYS A 192 -1.66 4.88 17.20
CA LYS A 192 -2.35 3.90 16.34
C LYS A 192 -1.75 2.50 16.50
N ASP A 193 -0.41 2.38 16.48
CA ASP A 193 0.27 1.10 16.68
C ASP A 193 0.03 0.56 18.12
N LEU A 194 0.10 1.42 19.12
CA LEU A 194 -0.16 1.04 20.51
C LEU A 194 -1.60 0.55 20.71
N ARG A 195 -2.59 1.27 20.17
CA ARG A 195 -4.01 0.84 20.19
C ARG A 195 -4.20 -0.50 19.53
N ARG A 196 -3.54 -0.73 18.38
CA ARG A 196 -3.55 -2.02 17.67
C ARG A 196 -2.97 -3.14 18.54
N ARG A 197 -1.80 -2.91 19.16
CA ARG A 197 -1.17 -3.91 20.05
C ARG A 197 -2.03 -4.21 21.26
N LEU A 198 -2.66 -3.20 21.87
CA LEU A 198 -3.56 -3.37 23.00
C LEU A 198 -4.83 -4.12 22.60
N PHE A 199 -5.39 -3.83 21.43
CA PHE A 199 -6.55 -4.54 20.89
C PHE A 199 -6.23 -6.02 20.63
N LEU A 200 -5.11 -6.32 19.99
CA LEU A 200 -4.65 -7.70 19.74
C LEU A 200 -4.35 -8.46 21.05
N ARG A 201 -3.88 -7.77 22.11
CA ARG A 201 -3.70 -8.38 23.44
C ARG A 201 -5.03 -8.65 24.14
N ARG A 202 -6.06 -7.85 23.91
CA ARG A 202 -7.41 -8.06 24.48
C ARG A 202 -8.15 -9.21 23.79
N LEU A 203 -7.88 -9.44 22.52
CA LEU A 203 -8.35 -10.62 21.79
C LEU A 203 -7.50 -11.82 22.26
N ARG A 204 -7.78 -12.33 23.46
CA ARG A 204 -7.34 -13.67 23.89
C ARG A 204 -8.16 -14.71 23.12
N ILE A 205 -7.95 -14.81 21.83
CA ILE A 205 -8.45 -15.93 21.03
C ILE A 205 -7.60 -17.12 21.47
N ALA A 206 -8.24 -18.12 22.05
CA ALA A 206 -7.59 -19.40 22.33
C ALA A 206 -7.05 -19.92 20.99
N ARG A 207 -5.74 -20.07 20.89
CA ARG A 207 -5.10 -20.62 19.70
C ARG A 207 -4.81 -22.07 19.96
N ILE A 208 -5.22 -22.93 19.06
CA ILE A 208 -4.85 -24.34 19.03
C ILE A 208 -3.63 -24.52 18.13
N SER A 209 -2.67 -25.35 18.54
CA SER A 209 -1.54 -25.71 17.67
C SER A 209 -2.00 -26.70 16.60
N PRO A 210 -1.34 -26.75 15.42
CA PRO A 210 -1.66 -27.75 14.40
C PRO A 210 -1.54 -29.18 14.91
N GLU A 211 -0.56 -29.43 15.80
CA GLU A 211 -0.32 -30.72 16.43
C GLU A 211 -1.46 -31.12 17.38
N ASP A 212 -1.96 -30.16 18.16
CA ASP A 212 -3.09 -30.39 19.06
C ASP A 212 -4.39 -30.63 18.29
N LEU A 213 -4.62 -29.87 17.22
CA LEU A 213 -5.78 -30.08 16.35
C LEU A 213 -5.73 -31.49 15.71
N LYS A 214 -4.56 -31.86 15.18
CA LYS A 214 -4.36 -33.19 14.60
C LYS A 214 -4.66 -34.30 15.61
N ARG A 215 -4.18 -34.16 16.86
CA ARG A 215 -4.43 -35.12 17.93
C ARG A 215 -5.91 -35.24 18.28
N LYS A 216 -6.65 -34.12 18.32
CA LYS A 216 -8.09 -34.13 18.53
C LYS A 216 -8.85 -34.88 17.41
N LEU A 217 -8.48 -34.60 16.16
CA LEU A 217 -9.07 -35.29 15.00
C LEU A 217 -8.77 -36.78 14.99
N GLU A 218 -7.55 -37.20 15.33
CA GLU A 218 -7.16 -38.60 15.44
C GLU A 218 -7.85 -39.31 16.61
N ALA A 219 -8.19 -38.56 17.67
CA ALA A 219 -8.97 -39.09 18.81
C ALA A 219 -10.47 -39.20 18.50
N GLY A 220 -10.94 -38.74 17.33
CA GLY A 220 -12.37 -38.77 16.94
C GLY A 220 -13.21 -37.72 17.67
N GLU A 221 -12.61 -36.64 18.21
CA GLU A 221 -13.36 -35.56 18.80
C GLU A 221 -14.19 -34.81 17.73
N ASP A 222 -15.44 -34.48 18.08
CA ASP A 222 -16.36 -33.77 17.16
C ASP A 222 -16.01 -32.26 17.11
N VAL A 223 -15.09 -31.89 16.22
CA VAL A 223 -14.62 -30.54 16.02
C VAL A 223 -15.09 -30.02 14.67
N ALA A 224 -15.77 -28.88 14.65
CA ALA A 224 -16.13 -28.19 13.41
C ALA A 224 -14.97 -27.30 12.94
N ILE A 225 -14.47 -27.49 11.73
CA ILE A 225 -13.35 -26.74 11.17
C ILE A 225 -13.86 -25.84 10.05
N LEU A 226 -13.63 -24.52 10.20
CA LEU A 226 -13.94 -23.54 9.17
C LEU A 226 -12.67 -22.95 8.58
N ASP A 227 -12.58 -23.04 7.25
CA ASP A 227 -11.55 -22.41 6.44
C ASP A 227 -12.00 -21.01 6.05
N LEU A 228 -11.39 -20.01 6.67
CA LEU A 228 -11.67 -18.60 6.41
C LEU A 228 -10.62 -17.94 5.49
N ARG A 229 -9.88 -18.74 4.73
CA ARG A 229 -8.90 -18.22 3.78
C ARG A 229 -9.60 -17.45 2.66
N THR A 230 -8.88 -16.43 2.12
CA THR A 230 -9.40 -15.72 0.94
C THR A 230 -9.39 -16.64 -0.29
N ALA A 231 -10.22 -16.33 -1.29
CA ALA A 231 -10.22 -17.06 -2.56
C ALA A 231 -8.84 -17.11 -3.23
N LEU A 232 -8.00 -16.07 -3.02
CA LEU A 232 -6.62 -16.01 -3.50
C LEU A 232 -5.71 -17.00 -2.75
N ASP A 233 -5.89 -17.14 -1.44
CA ASP A 233 -5.09 -18.06 -0.64
C ASP A 233 -5.45 -19.51 -0.96
N VAL A 234 -6.74 -19.80 -1.15
CA VAL A 234 -7.22 -21.12 -1.58
C VAL A 234 -6.68 -21.46 -2.97
N ALA A 235 -6.70 -20.52 -3.91
CA ALA A 235 -6.12 -20.72 -5.25
C ALA A 235 -4.60 -20.93 -5.21
N ALA A 236 -3.91 -20.25 -4.30
CA ALA A 236 -2.45 -20.37 -4.15
C ALA A 236 -2.02 -21.64 -3.41
N THR A 237 -2.87 -22.17 -2.53
CA THR A 237 -2.60 -23.37 -1.72
C THR A 237 -3.88 -24.19 -1.62
N PRO A 238 -4.14 -25.08 -2.59
CA PRO A 238 -5.41 -25.81 -2.69
C PRO A 238 -5.60 -26.89 -1.59
N TYR A 239 -4.57 -27.13 -0.77
CA TYR A 239 -4.66 -28.08 0.34
C TYR A 239 -5.47 -27.47 1.49
N ALA A 240 -6.48 -28.22 1.96
CA ALA A 240 -7.31 -27.86 3.11
C ALA A 240 -7.16 -28.90 4.22
N ILE A 241 -7.52 -28.54 5.44
CA ILE A 241 -7.60 -29.51 6.53
C ILE A 241 -8.78 -30.46 6.22
N PRO A 242 -8.64 -31.78 6.40
CA PRO A 242 -9.72 -32.71 6.19
C PRO A 242 -11.00 -32.27 6.94
N ASP A 243 -12.16 -32.46 6.31
CA ASP A 243 -13.49 -32.09 6.82
C ASP A 243 -13.68 -30.61 7.13
N SER A 244 -12.77 -29.73 6.68
CA SER A 244 -12.96 -28.29 6.81
C SER A 244 -13.95 -27.75 5.77
N ARG A 245 -14.86 -26.88 6.22
CA ARG A 245 -15.78 -26.14 5.36
C ARG A 245 -15.19 -24.77 5.03
N TRP A 246 -15.00 -24.51 3.74
CA TRP A 246 -14.55 -23.18 3.30
C TRP A 246 -15.71 -22.19 3.24
N ILE A 247 -15.57 -21.06 3.90
CA ILE A 247 -16.50 -19.92 3.84
C ILE A 247 -15.64 -18.66 3.63
N ALA A 248 -15.89 -17.95 2.54
CA ALA A 248 -15.25 -16.67 2.34
C ALA A 248 -15.61 -15.71 3.49
N VAL A 249 -14.62 -15.02 4.06
CA VAL A 249 -14.85 -14.10 5.21
C VAL A 249 -15.92 -13.06 4.90
N GLU A 250 -16.03 -12.65 3.62
CA GLU A 250 -17.04 -11.71 3.13
C GLU A 250 -18.48 -12.26 3.19
N ALA A 251 -18.63 -13.56 3.09
CA ALA A 251 -19.91 -14.25 3.13
C ALA A 251 -20.23 -14.86 4.51
N LEU A 252 -19.37 -14.63 5.50
CA LEU A 252 -19.53 -15.23 6.83
C LEU A 252 -20.85 -14.83 7.50
N ASP A 253 -21.25 -13.57 7.36
CA ASP A 253 -22.51 -13.07 7.94
C ASP A 253 -23.74 -13.75 7.37
N GLU A 254 -23.70 -14.16 6.10
CA GLU A 254 -24.79 -14.87 5.42
C GLU A 254 -24.87 -16.35 5.86
N HIS A 255 -23.78 -16.92 6.36
CA HIS A 255 -23.66 -18.33 6.75
C HIS A 255 -23.59 -18.55 8.27
N LEU A 256 -23.83 -17.52 9.08
CA LEU A 256 -23.78 -17.63 10.55
C LEU A 256 -24.78 -18.65 11.11
N SER A 257 -25.91 -18.85 10.45
CA SER A 257 -26.92 -19.86 10.82
C SER A 257 -26.47 -21.30 10.58
N ASP A 258 -25.54 -21.50 9.65
CA ASP A 258 -25.05 -22.83 9.24
C ASP A 258 -23.87 -23.31 10.09
N ILE A 259 -23.35 -22.42 10.96
CA ILE A 259 -22.21 -22.74 11.82
C ILE A 259 -22.74 -23.49 13.06
N PRO A 260 -22.26 -24.72 13.31
CA PRO A 260 -22.67 -25.49 14.48
C PRO A 260 -22.24 -24.78 15.77
N ARG A 261 -23.16 -24.71 16.74
CA ARG A 261 -22.93 -24.09 18.06
C ARG A 261 -22.83 -25.10 19.19
N ASP A 262 -23.00 -26.36 18.87
CA ASP A 262 -23.08 -27.49 19.77
C ASP A 262 -21.74 -28.22 19.97
N ARG A 263 -20.70 -27.80 19.21
CA ARG A 263 -19.37 -28.43 19.23
C ARG A 263 -18.27 -27.42 19.19
N GLU A 264 -17.04 -27.85 19.48
CA GLU A 264 -15.86 -26.99 19.42
C GLU A 264 -15.63 -26.49 17.99
N LEU A 265 -15.48 -25.18 17.83
CA LEU A 265 -15.27 -24.55 16.55
C LEU A 265 -13.82 -24.09 16.41
N VAL A 266 -13.14 -24.61 15.40
CA VAL A 266 -11.77 -24.19 15.04
C VAL A 266 -11.80 -23.41 13.75
N LEU A 267 -11.32 -22.17 13.80
CA LEU A 267 -11.21 -21.30 12.65
C LEU A 267 -9.74 -21.24 12.23
N TYR A 268 -9.46 -21.42 10.94
CA TYR A 268 -8.11 -21.17 10.43
C TYR A 268 -8.13 -20.24 9.23
N CYS A 269 -7.10 -19.42 9.16
CA CYS A 269 -6.82 -18.50 8.07
C CYS A 269 -5.32 -18.53 7.76
N SER A 270 -4.92 -18.06 6.60
CA SER A 270 -3.50 -17.99 6.20
C SER A 270 -2.82 -16.75 6.73
#